data_bf50156bae2f764d5f97cbaa769e9896
#
_entry.id   bf50156bae2f764d5f97cbaa769e9896
#
_cell.length_a   1.000
_cell.length_b   1.000
_cell.length_c   1.000
_cell.angle_alpha   90.00
_cell.angle_beta   90.00
_cell.angle_gamma   90.00
#
_symmetry.space_group_name_H-M   'P 1'
#
loop_
_entity.id
_entity.type
_entity.pdbx_description
1 polymer ?
#
loop_
_entity_poly.entity_id
_entity_poly.type
_entity_poly.pdbx_seq_one_letter_code
_entity_poly.pdbx_strand_id
1 'polypeptide(L)'
;NIEGEGEVLEEIVNAGRTTDYDSGTTVKLTSIPAEGWVFKGWDVDINGDVNPQQILVTEPKTVLAIFIKDSSSFIPIMYLNTGGIEINSKEDYVLGTLSISGGEEFPDLSITEMKIRGRGNSTWWQGGIWGKKPFQIKFENKTEILRMPKDKKWVLLAEISDVSLIR
;
A
#
# COMPACT_ATOMS: atom_id res chain seq x y z
N ASN A 1 -4.61 5.54 -25.97
CA ASN A 1 -5.55 6.00 -24.93
C ASN A 1 -5.00 5.66 -23.55
N ILE A 2 -5.39 6.43 -22.54
CA ILE A 2 -4.94 6.25 -21.14
C ILE A 2 -6.16 6.32 -20.22
N GLU A 3 -6.25 5.39 -19.27
CA GLU A 3 -7.18 5.43 -18.15
C GLU A 3 -6.35 5.54 -16.86
N GLY A 4 -6.66 6.50 -15.99
CA GLY A 4 -5.85 6.87 -14.83
C GLY A 4 -4.78 7.92 -15.17
N GLU A 5 -3.71 8.00 -14.35
CA GLU A 5 -2.63 8.97 -14.52
C GLU A 5 -1.30 8.28 -14.79
N GLY A 6 -0.66 8.65 -15.90
CA GLY A 6 0.61 8.12 -16.37
C GLY A 6 0.89 8.53 -17.81
N GLU A 7 1.99 8.04 -18.33
CA GLU A 7 2.41 8.29 -19.71
C GLU A 7 2.66 6.98 -20.45
N VAL A 8 2.54 7.01 -21.77
CA VAL A 8 2.96 5.92 -22.66
C VAL A 8 3.99 6.47 -23.64
N LEU A 9 5.19 5.93 -23.56
CA LEU A 9 6.23 6.21 -24.55
C LEU A 9 6.11 5.20 -25.70
N GLU A 10 6.13 5.72 -26.92
CA GLU A 10 6.11 4.95 -28.15
C GLU A 10 7.49 5.01 -28.81
N GLU A 11 8.07 3.86 -29.08
CA GLU A 11 9.37 3.74 -29.76
C GLU A 11 9.24 2.82 -30.95
N ILE A 12 9.59 3.34 -32.15
CA ILE A 12 9.65 2.53 -33.34
C ILE A 12 10.94 1.70 -33.31
N VAL A 13 10.78 0.40 -33.17
CA VAL A 13 11.92 -0.53 -33.09
C VAL A 13 12.40 -0.91 -34.49
N ASN A 14 11.55 -0.86 -35.53
CA ASN A 14 11.89 -1.16 -36.89
C ASN A 14 11.08 -0.24 -37.83
N ALA A 15 11.76 0.70 -38.50
CA ALA A 15 11.12 1.71 -39.34
C ALA A 15 10.83 1.18 -40.74
N GLY A 16 9.55 1.06 -41.09
CA GLY A 16 9.06 1.23 -42.46
C GLY A 16 8.96 2.72 -42.79
N ARG A 17 8.46 3.13 -43.90
CA ARG A 17 8.48 4.50 -44.47
C ARG A 17 7.82 5.59 -43.58
N THR A 18 8.22 6.81 -43.84
CA THR A 18 8.10 8.03 -43.05
C THR A 18 6.73 8.73 -43.08
N THR A 19 5.67 8.32 -42.45
CA THR A 19 4.63 9.30 -42.00
C THR A 19 3.52 8.77 -41.13
N ASP A 20 3.20 7.53 -41.19
CA ASP A 20 2.30 6.84 -40.27
C ASP A 20 2.88 5.44 -40.11
N TYR A 21 2.52 4.69 -39.07
CA TYR A 21 3.03 3.34 -38.91
C TYR A 21 2.69 2.49 -40.15
N ASP A 22 3.65 2.27 -41.05
CA ASP A 22 3.47 1.38 -42.18
C ASP A 22 3.16 -0.04 -41.72
N SER A 23 2.36 -0.74 -42.51
CA SER A 23 2.07 -2.17 -42.25
C SER A 23 3.38 -2.96 -42.10
N GLY A 24 3.53 -3.67 -40.97
CA GLY A 24 4.75 -4.40 -40.65
C GLY A 24 5.69 -3.64 -39.67
N THR A 25 5.36 -2.44 -39.25
CA THR A 25 6.13 -1.71 -38.24
C THR A 25 5.97 -2.37 -36.88
N THR A 26 7.08 -2.55 -36.15
CA THR A 26 7.06 -2.98 -34.75
C THR A 26 7.24 -1.77 -33.84
N VAL A 27 6.25 -1.52 -33.00
CA VAL A 27 6.23 -0.45 -32.01
C VAL A 27 6.41 -1.04 -30.62
N LYS A 28 7.29 -0.44 -29.84
CA LYS A 28 7.47 -0.75 -28.42
C LYS A 28 6.74 0.32 -27.61
N LEU A 29 5.81 -0.12 -26.78
CA LEU A 29 5.06 0.71 -25.85
C LEU A 29 5.63 0.51 -24.45
N THR A 30 5.96 1.60 -23.78
CA THR A 30 6.42 1.60 -22.40
C THR A 30 5.49 2.46 -21.57
N SER A 31 4.80 1.87 -20.60
CA SER A 31 3.95 2.60 -19.67
C SER A 31 4.80 3.13 -18.49
N ILE A 32 4.58 4.39 -18.13
CA ILE A 32 5.21 5.09 -17.02
C ILE A 32 4.10 5.61 -16.12
N PRO A 33 3.83 4.95 -14.97
CA PRO A 33 2.85 5.45 -14.02
C PRO A 33 3.25 6.82 -13.45
N ALA A 34 2.27 7.68 -13.19
CA ALA A 34 2.47 8.89 -12.40
C ALA A 34 2.73 8.53 -10.92
N GLU A 35 3.16 9.51 -10.12
CA GLU A 35 3.35 9.32 -8.68
C GLU A 35 2.04 8.88 -8.00
N GLY A 36 2.09 7.83 -7.18
CA GLY A 36 0.91 7.24 -6.54
C GLY A 36 0.03 6.38 -7.45
N TRP A 37 0.50 6.04 -8.66
CA TRP A 37 -0.18 5.16 -9.59
C TRP A 37 0.68 3.96 -9.95
N VAL A 38 0.05 2.85 -10.32
CA VAL A 38 0.71 1.64 -10.83
C VAL A 38 0.08 1.24 -12.16
N PHE A 39 0.91 0.74 -13.05
CA PHE A 39 0.43 0.18 -14.31
C PHE A 39 -0.28 -1.16 -14.04
N LYS A 40 -1.54 -1.25 -14.44
CA LYS A 40 -2.35 -2.46 -14.29
C LYS A 40 -2.27 -3.36 -15.53
N GLY A 41 -2.18 -2.77 -16.71
CA GLY A 41 -2.13 -3.55 -17.94
C GLY A 41 -2.54 -2.76 -19.18
N TRP A 42 -2.46 -3.44 -20.30
CA TRP A 42 -2.93 -3.00 -21.60
C TRP A 42 -4.29 -3.62 -21.93
N ASP A 43 -5.10 -2.94 -22.70
CA ASP A 43 -6.41 -3.42 -23.14
C ASP A 43 -6.75 -2.97 -24.56
N VAL A 44 -7.82 -3.50 -25.14
CA VAL A 44 -8.38 -3.34 -26.47
C VAL A 44 -7.67 -4.24 -27.50
N ASP A 45 -6.75 -3.75 -28.33
CA ASP A 45 -6.08 -4.57 -29.36
C ASP A 45 -4.85 -5.34 -28.85
N ILE A 46 -4.42 -5.07 -27.63
CA ILE A 46 -3.45 -5.87 -26.88
C ILE A 46 -3.95 -6.04 -25.44
N ASN A 47 -3.58 -7.15 -24.81
CA ASN A 47 -4.00 -7.44 -23.45
C ASN A 47 -2.81 -7.95 -22.65
N GLY A 48 -2.84 -7.72 -21.34
CA GLY A 48 -1.85 -8.20 -20.38
C GLY A 48 -1.09 -7.07 -19.69
N ASP A 49 -0.15 -7.44 -18.85
CA ASP A 49 0.58 -6.56 -17.94
C ASP A 49 2.08 -6.44 -18.27
N VAL A 50 2.50 -7.03 -19.40
CA VAL A 50 3.90 -6.96 -19.83
C VAL A 50 4.27 -5.52 -20.18
N ASN A 51 5.30 -5.00 -19.52
CA ASN A 51 5.79 -3.63 -19.75
C ASN A 51 7.34 -3.64 -19.79
N PRO A 52 7.99 -3.20 -20.86
CA PRO A 52 7.39 -2.74 -22.11
C PRO A 52 6.79 -3.85 -22.97
N GLN A 53 5.78 -3.51 -23.79
CA GLN A 53 5.10 -4.39 -24.72
C GLN A 53 5.48 -4.04 -26.15
N GLN A 54 5.79 -5.04 -26.99
CA GLN A 54 5.98 -4.86 -28.43
C GLN A 54 4.73 -5.30 -29.19
N ILE A 55 4.34 -4.49 -30.17
CA ILE A 55 3.20 -4.78 -31.05
C ILE A 55 3.62 -4.66 -32.52
N LEU A 56 3.12 -5.59 -33.35
CA LEU A 56 3.25 -5.51 -34.79
C LEU A 56 2.02 -4.79 -35.35
N VAL A 57 2.24 -3.66 -36.04
CA VAL A 57 1.18 -2.85 -36.62
C VAL A 57 0.99 -3.30 -38.07
N THR A 58 -0.07 -4.05 -38.35
CA THR A 58 -0.47 -4.47 -39.70
C THR A 58 -1.72 -3.75 -40.17
N GLU A 59 -2.43 -3.10 -39.25
CA GLU A 59 -3.68 -2.36 -39.44
C GLU A 59 -3.79 -1.32 -38.32
N PRO A 60 -4.67 -0.31 -38.42
CA PRO A 60 -4.89 0.61 -37.31
C PRO A 60 -5.20 -0.11 -35.99
N LYS A 61 -4.49 0.23 -34.95
CA LYS A 61 -4.61 -0.37 -33.62
C LYS A 61 -5.01 0.67 -32.59
N THR A 62 -5.89 0.28 -31.71
CA THR A 62 -6.25 1.06 -30.52
C THR A 62 -5.72 0.34 -29.29
N VAL A 63 -4.89 1.01 -28.51
CA VAL A 63 -4.35 0.48 -27.27
C VAL A 63 -4.80 1.36 -26.12
N LEU A 64 -5.23 0.74 -25.02
CA LEU A 64 -5.54 1.39 -23.77
C LEU A 64 -4.51 0.99 -22.72
N ALA A 65 -3.80 1.96 -22.16
CA ALA A 65 -2.99 1.75 -20.96
C ALA A 65 -3.85 2.06 -19.74
N ILE A 66 -3.93 1.11 -18.81
CA ILE A 66 -4.72 1.23 -17.58
C ILE A 66 -3.75 1.43 -16.42
N PHE A 67 -3.90 2.57 -15.74
CA PHE A 67 -3.23 2.87 -14.48
C PHE A 67 -4.28 2.89 -13.36
N ILE A 68 -3.92 2.32 -12.22
CA ILE A 68 -4.75 2.34 -11.01
C ILE A 68 -3.97 3.02 -9.90
N LYS A 69 -4.67 3.63 -8.97
CA LYS A 69 -4.02 4.18 -7.78
C LYS A 69 -3.28 3.08 -7.02
N ASP A 70 -2.05 3.38 -6.61
CA ASP A 70 -1.27 2.47 -5.77
C ASP A 70 -1.94 2.37 -4.39
N SER A 71 -2.64 1.27 -4.16
CA SER A 71 -3.33 1.05 -2.89
C SER A 71 -2.37 0.84 -1.71
N SER A 72 -1.09 0.61 -1.95
CA SER A 72 -0.10 0.51 -0.88
C SER A 72 0.12 1.86 -0.16
N SER A 73 -0.08 2.98 -0.88
CA SER A 73 -0.01 4.32 -0.29
C SER A 73 -1.22 4.68 0.59
N PHE A 74 -2.33 3.93 0.50
CA PHE A 74 -3.54 4.16 1.30
C PHE A 74 -3.54 3.45 2.65
N ILE A 75 -2.65 2.48 2.86
CA ILE A 75 -2.59 1.74 4.11
C ILE A 75 -1.69 2.49 5.09
N PRO A 76 -2.25 3.03 6.19
CA PRO A 76 -1.43 3.69 7.19
C PRO A 76 -0.48 2.71 7.85
N ILE A 77 0.77 3.13 8.03
CA ILE A 77 1.81 2.33 8.68
C ILE A 77 2.04 2.86 10.09
N MET A 78 1.90 1.97 11.08
CA MET A 78 2.17 2.29 12.48
C MET A 78 3.54 1.77 12.88
N TYR A 79 4.40 2.67 13.34
CA TYR A 79 5.72 2.36 13.88
C TYR A 79 5.67 2.40 15.41
N LEU A 80 5.93 1.27 16.04
CA LEU A 80 5.93 1.12 17.49
C LEU A 80 7.34 0.74 17.94
N ASN A 81 7.91 1.52 18.86
CA ASN A 81 9.26 1.30 19.36
C ASN A 81 9.26 1.28 20.89
N THR A 82 9.71 0.17 21.48
CA THR A 82 9.86 -0.03 22.92
C THR A 82 11.32 0.00 23.38
N GLY A 83 12.24 0.42 22.49
CA GLY A 83 13.68 0.38 22.78
C GLY A 83 14.23 -1.04 22.96
N GLY A 84 13.57 -2.05 22.34
CA GLY A 84 13.94 -3.46 22.48
C GLY A 84 13.40 -4.15 23.73
N ILE A 85 12.60 -3.45 24.54
CA ILE A 85 11.98 -4.05 25.73
C ILE A 85 10.78 -4.89 25.30
N GLU A 86 10.77 -6.17 25.68
CA GLU A 86 9.68 -7.08 25.37
C GLU A 86 8.42 -6.75 26.19
N ILE A 87 7.25 -6.80 25.51
CA ILE A 87 5.95 -6.62 26.14
C ILE A 87 5.43 -8.00 26.53
N ASN A 88 5.69 -8.41 27.78
CA ASN A 88 5.37 -9.74 28.29
C ASN A 88 4.35 -9.74 29.45
N SER A 89 3.88 -8.57 29.88
CA SER A 89 2.94 -8.42 31.01
C SER A 89 1.63 -7.74 30.55
N LYS A 90 0.54 -8.12 31.18
CA LYS A 90 -0.76 -7.42 31.08
C LYS A 90 -0.95 -6.37 32.18
N GLU A 91 -0.12 -6.41 33.19
CA GLU A 91 -0.21 -5.52 34.37
C GLU A 91 0.75 -4.34 34.21
N ASP A 92 1.99 -4.62 33.81
CA ASP A 92 3.04 -3.64 33.75
C ASP A 92 3.11 -2.99 32.36
N TYR A 93 3.29 -1.67 32.37
CA TYR A 93 3.50 -0.90 31.15
C TYR A 93 4.98 -0.78 30.80
N VAL A 94 5.29 -1.01 29.55
CA VAL A 94 6.56 -0.65 28.92
C VAL A 94 6.44 0.75 28.34
N LEU A 95 7.47 1.58 28.53
CA LEU A 95 7.58 2.90 27.88
C LEU A 95 8.02 2.70 26.42
N GLY A 96 7.53 3.55 25.55
CA GLY A 96 7.91 3.53 24.16
C GLY A 96 7.40 4.74 23.39
N THR A 97 7.58 4.70 22.10
CA THR A 97 7.08 5.71 21.16
C THR A 97 6.22 5.08 20.09
N LEU A 98 5.29 5.87 19.57
CA LEU A 98 4.44 5.51 18.44
C LEU A 98 4.45 6.66 17.44
N SER A 99 4.58 6.33 16.17
CA SER A 99 4.32 7.24 15.06
C SER A 99 3.51 6.53 13.99
N ILE A 100 2.80 7.30 13.18
CA ILE A 100 1.99 6.78 12.08
C ILE A 100 2.31 7.59 10.83
N SER A 101 2.61 6.88 9.75
CA SER A 101 2.53 7.42 8.40
C SER A 101 1.13 7.11 7.88
N GLY A 102 0.31 8.14 7.71
CA GLY A 102 -1.10 8.00 7.37
C GLY A 102 -1.37 7.74 5.90
N GLY A 103 -0.35 7.85 5.05
CA GLY A 103 -0.49 7.80 3.62
C GLY A 103 -1.29 9.00 3.09
N GLU A 104 -1.96 8.83 1.97
CA GLU A 104 -2.75 9.92 1.37
C GLU A 104 -4.07 10.19 2.11
N GLU A 105 -4.61 9.18 2.77
CA GLU A 105 -5.97 9.25 3.33
C GLU A 105 -6.04 9.73 4.78
N PHE A 106 -5.03 9.40 5.59
CA PHE A 106 -5.05 9.68 7.03
C PHE A 106 -3.94 10.66 7.42
N PRO A 107 -4.16 11.47 8.47
CA PRO A 107 -3.10 12.34 8.97
C PRO A 107 -1.97 11.53 9.59
N ASP A 108 -0.75 12.01 9.42
CA ASP A 108 0.42 11.50 10.11
C ASP A 108 0.32 11.77 11.62
N LEU A 109 0.84 10.84 12.41
CA LEU A 109 1.13 11.06 13.81
C LEU A 109 2.65 11.12 13.99
N SER A 110 3.15 12.28 14.39
CA SER A 110 4.57 12.43 14.75
C SER A 110 4.94 11.53 15.91
N ILE A 111 6.24 11.24 16.07
CA ILE A 111 6.75 10.40 17.17
C ILE A 111 6.21 10.92 18.51
N THR A 112 5.39 10.11 19.16
CA THR A 112 4.69 10.45 20.38
C THR A 112 5.00 9.41 21.46
N GLU A 113 5.36 9.89 22.65
CA GLU A 113 5.59 9.00 23.81
C GLU A 113 4.31 8.30 24.23
N MET A 114 4.42 7.01 24.54
CA MET A 114 3.30 6.19 24.99
C MET A 114 3.76 5.13 25.98
N LYS A 115 2.78 4.53 26.65
CA LYS A 115 2.95 3.32 27.47
C LYS A 115 2.18 2.18 26.81
N ILE A 116 2.77 0.98 26.74
CA ILE A 116 2.16 -0.18 26.13
C ILE A 116 2.24 -1.38 27.07
N ARG A 117 1.19 -2.20 27.08
CA ARG A 117 1.14 -3.48 27.79
C ARG A 117 0.31 -4.50 27.03
N GLY A 118 0.41 -5.74 27.42
CA GLY A 118 -0.49 -6.79 26.96
C GLY A 118 -1.94 -6.54 27.38
N ARG A 119 -2.88 -7.15 26.66
CA ARG A 119 -4.31 -7.12 27.00
C ARG A 119 -5.00 -8.40 26.54
N GLY A 120 -6.29 -8.57 26.96
CA GLY A 120 -7.11 -9.71 26.64
C GLY A 120 -6.83 -10.92 27.53
N ASN A 121 -7.62 -11.96 27.38
CA ASN A 121 -7.49 -13.22 28.10
C ASN A 121 -7.06 -14.35 27.16
N SER A 122 -7.99 -15.05 26.53
CA SER A 122 -7.70 -16.12 25.56
C SER A 122 -6.81 -15.64 24.41
N THR A 123 -7.06 -14.46 23.88
CA THR A 123 -6.28 -13.86 22.77
C THR A 123 -4.84 -13.56 23.16
N TRP A 124 -4.56 -13.26 24.42
CA TRP A 124 -3.19 -13.08 24.90
C TRP A 124 -2.41 -14.40 24.91
N TRP A 125 -3.03 -15.49 25.38
CA TRP A 125 -2.43 -16.81 25.39
C TRP A 125 -2.27 -17.39 23.98
N GLN A 126 -3.31 -17.32 23.17
CA GLN A 126 -3.29 -17.78 21.78
C GLN A 126 -2.30 -16.98 20.93
N GLY A 127 -2.20 -15.67 21.16
CA GLY A 127 -1.24 -14.80 20.49
C GLY A 127 0.21 -15.16 20.77
N GLY A 128 0.50 -15.74 21.92
CA GLY A 128 1.82 -16.31 22.23
C GLY A 128 2.19 -17.50 21.34
N ILE A 129 1.20 -18.28 20.90
CA ILE A 129 1.38 -19.43 20.01
C ILE A 129 1.48 -18.98 18.55
N TRP A 130 0.64 -18.01 18.13
CA TRP A 130 0.53 -17.57 16.74
C TRP A 130 1.34 -16.30 16.40
N GLY A 131 2.13 -15.80 17.34
CA GLY A 131 2.98 -14.63 17.15
C GLY A 131 2.27 -13.27 17.11
N LYS A 132 0.94 -13.23 17.29
CA LYS A 132 0.14 -12.00 17.32
C LYS A 132 -0.51 -11.81 18.69
N LYS A 133 0.00 -10.88 19.49
CA LYS A 133 -0.57 -10.53 20.79
C LYS A 133 -1.37 -9.23 20.71
N PRO A 134 -2.51 -9.13 21.41
CA PRO A 134 -3.23 -7.87 21.53
C PRO A 134 -2.57 -6.96 22.56
N PHE A 135 -2.56 -5.66 22.30
CA PHE A 135 -1.92 -4.66 23.15
C PHE A 135 -2.87 -3.54 23.53
N GLN A 136 -2.61 -2.89 24.65
CA GLN A 136 -3.20 -1.63 25.06
C GLN A 136 -2.12 -0.55 25.07
N ILE A 137 -2.39 0.54 24.35
CA ILE A 137 -1.55 1.73 24.33
C ILE A 137 -2.21 2.80 25.20
N LYS A 138 -1.40 3.56 25.95
CA LYS A 138 -1.84 4.70 26.74
C LYS A 138 -0.93 5.90 26.49
N PHE A 139 -1.51 7.00 26.04
CA PHE A 139 -0.86 8.30 25.93
C PHE A 139 -1.07 9.15 27.17
N GLU A 140 -0.17 10.09 27.41
CA GLU A 140 -0.32 11.09 28.48
C GLU A 140 -1.49 12.04 28.19
N ASN A 141 -1.61 12.48 26.94
CA ASN A 141 -2.69 13.35 26.46
C ASN A 141 -3.65 12.60 25.54
N LYS A 142 -4.87 13.12 25.38
CA LYS A 142 -5.80 12.60 24.36
C LYS A 142 -5.21 12.79 22.96
N THR A 143 -4.96 11.72 22.28
CA THR A 143 -4.33 11.67 20.95
C THR A 143 -5.33 11.16 19.94
N GLU A 144 -5.40 11.80 18.79
CA GLU A 144 -6.14 11.33 17.63
C GLU A 144 -5.30 10.33 16.85
N ILE A 145 -5.89 9.21 16.46
CA ILE A 145 -5.25 8.21 15.59
C ILE A 145 -6.19 7.96 14.41
N LEU A 146 -5.70 8.11 13.18
CA LEU A 146 -6.42 7.77 11.95
C LEU A 146 -7.85 8.40 11.90
N ARG A 147 -7.98 9.68 12.22
CA ARG A 147 -9.26 10.42 12.28
C ARG A 147 -10.27 9.89 13.30
N MET A 148 -9.90 8.93 14.13
CA MET A 148 -10.78 8.49 15.23
C MET A 148 -10.80 9.53 16.35
N PRO A 149 -11.90 9.62 17.13
CA PRO A 149 -12.00 10.57 18.23
C PRO A 149 -10.85 10.47 19.22
N LYS A 150 -10.32 11.62 19.66
CA LYS A 150 -9.18 11.68 20.59
C LYS A 150 -9.43 10.93 21.88
N ASP A 151 -8.56 9.99 22.20
CA ASP A 151 -8.56 9.25 23.48
C ASP A 151 -7.13 9.10 24.02
N LYS A 152 -7.04 8.80 25.31
CA LYS A 152 -5.77 8.44 25.98
C LYS A 152 -5.45 6.96 25.85
N LYS A 153 -6.43 6.09 25.62
CA LYS A 153 -6.30 4.64 25.61
C LYS A 153 -6.73 4.07 24.25
N TRP A 154 -5.84 3.32 23.65
CA TRP A 154 -6.06 2.66 22.37
C TRP A 154 -5.80 1.17 22.47
N VAL A 155 -6.40 0.41 21.60
CA VAL A 155 -6.30 -1.04 21.59
C VAL A 155 -5.84 -1.50 20.21
N LEU A 156 -4.78 -2.29 20.19
CA LEU A 156 -4.36 -3.06 19.03
C LEU A 156 -4.91 -4.49 19.18
N LEU A 157 -5.84 -4.86 18.33
CA LEU A 157 -6.42 -6.20 18.30
C LEU A 157 -5.49 -7.14 17.54
N ALA A 158 -5.43 -8.38 17.97
CA ALA A 158 -4.56 -9.39 17.36
C ALA A 158 -5.21 -10.10 16.16
N GLU A 159 -6.53 -10.01 16.00
CA GLU A 159 -7.33 -10.66 14.93
C GLU A 159 -6.91 -12.12 14.67
N ILE A 160 -6.75 -12.90 15.75
CA ILE A 160 -6.19 -14.25 15.72
C ILE A 160 -7.09 -15.23 14.95
N SER A 161 -8.39 -15.01 14.99
CA SER A 161 -9.40 -15.86 14.36
C SER A 161 -9.79 -15.42 12.95
N ASP A 162 -9.30 -14.28 12.50
CA ASP A 162 -9.55 -13.79 11.16
C ASP A 162 -8.44 -14.23 10.19
N VAL A 163 -8.71 -15.29 9.45
CA VAL A 163 -7.77 -15.87 8.49
C VAL A 163 -7.64 -15.01 7.22
N SER A 164 -8.65 -14.18 6.92
CA SER A 164 -8.66 -13.35 5.73
C SER A 164 -7.79 -12.10 5.86
N LEU A 165 -7.58 -11.61 7.10
CA LEU A 165 -6.93 -10.33 7.41
C LEU A 165 -7.57 -9.11 6.72
N ILE A 166 -8.77 -9.27 6.17
CA ILE A 166 -9.52 -8.23 5.46
C ILE A 166 -10.69 -7.81 6.35
N ARG A 167 -10.71 -6.56 6.75
CA ARG A 167 -11.86 -5.90 7.38
C ARG A 167 -12.03 -4.51 6.83
#